data_04a9c5a50aa50c2085697ee43b34dee0
#
_entry.id   04a9c5a50aa50c2085697ee43b34dee0
#
_cell.length_a   1.000
_cell.length_b   1.000
_cell.length_c   1.000
_cell.angle_alpha   90.00
_cell.angle_beta   90.00
_cell.angle_gamma   90.00
#
_symmetry.space_group_name_H-M   'P 1'
#
loop_
_entity.id
_entity.type
_entity.pdbx_description
1 polymer ?
#
loop_
_entity_poly.entity_id
_entity_poly.type
_entity_poly.pdbx_seq_one_letter_code
_entity_poly.pdbx_strand_id
1 'polypeptide(L)'
;MRRSKSGFPADFLLTIVYIDATFCSTRREGSVSKEAYYTMLGLLPDGSRKVLTVVNHPTEGAIAWEMELQALKERGVKQIDLIVSDALSGIENAVCSVFPTALHQLCIVHFKRKVLNTVSSKDKAEVGEKLKALFPLEHTEMTPLVAYENLRIFAQRWGKKYPSLTRLGNERNAAYFTYLRFSESVRRMIYSTNWVERLNRSYKRTLLMRGAMPSPASVVYLLGSVAKEKTEGTYARRLPY
;
A
#
# COMPACT_ATOMS: atom_id res chain seq x y z
N MET A 1 7.46 5.22 25.16
CA MET A 1 6.27 6.08 24.88
C MET A 1 5.05 5.18 24.68
N ARG A 2 4.04 5.23 25.55
CA ARG A 2 2.88 4.32 25.50
C ARG A 2 2.05 4.65 24.25
N ARG A 3 1.92 3.70 23.32
CA ARG A 3 0.94 3.79 22.21
C ARG A 3 -0.43 4.03 22.84
N SER A 4 -1.17 5.04 22.38
CA SER A 4 -2.56 5.24 22.78
C SER A 4 -3.35 3.97 22.45
N LYS A 5 -3.71 3.19 23.48
CA LYS A 5 -4.51 1.97 23.37
C LYS A 5 -6.00 2.32 23.27
N SER A 6 -6.39 3.17 22.32
CA SER A 6 -7.81 3.20 21.95
C SER A 6 -8.08 1.92 21.17
N GLY A 7 -8.66 0.93 21.85
CA GLY A 7 -9.13 -0.32 21.23
C GLY A 7 -10.22 -0.04 20.19
N PHE A 8 -10.35 -0.95 19.23
CA PHE A 8 -11.52 -0.99 18.38
C PHE A 8 -12.68 -1.65 19.14
N PRO A 9 -13.96 -1.45 18.73
CA PRO A 9 -15.05 -2.25 19.22
C PRO A 9 -14.76 -3.75 19.11
N ALA A 10 -15.36 -4.56 19.99
CA ALA A 10 -15.28 -6.01 19.83
C ALA A 10 -15.84 -6.40 18.44
N ASP A 11 -15.16 -7.34 17.76
CA ASP A 11 -15.50 -7.80 16.39
C ASP A 11 -15.39 -6.74 15.30
N PHE A 12 -14.39 -5.86 15.41
CA PHE A 12 -14.14 -4.84 14.40
C PHE A 12 -13.67 -5.48 13.10
N LEU A 13 -14.46 -5.31 12.05
CA LEU A 13 -14.20 -5.83 10.71
C LEU A 13 -13.66 -4.72 9.82
N LEU A 14 -12.73 -5.08 8.94
CA LEU A 14 -12.18 -4.21 7.91
C LEU A 14 -12.36 -4.88 6.54
N THR A 15 -13.02 -4.17 5.63
CA THR A 15 -13.15 -4.64 4.25
C THR A 15 -11.81 -4.52 3.52
N ILE A 16 -11.17 -3.36 3.59
CA ILE A 16 -9.89 -3.13 2.91
C ILE A 16 -8.94 -2.38 3.83
N VAL A 17 -7.67 -2.80 3.85
CA VAL A 17 -6.58 -2.04 4.48
C VAL A 17 -5.59 -1.61 3.41
N TYR A 18 -5.37 -0.30 3.28
CA TYR A 18 -4.34 0.26 2.40
C TYR A 18 -3.10 0.59 3.21
N ILE A 19 -1.93 0.20 2.70
CA ILE A 19 -0.63 0.45 3.33
C ILE A 19 0.26 1.20 2.32
N ASP A 20 0.79 2.34 2.74
CA ASP A 20 1.71 3.13 1.91
C ASP A 20 2.65 3.96 2.78
N ALA A 21 3.79 4.38 2.21
CA ALA A 21 4.83 5.13 2.89
C ALA A 21 4.84 6.62 2.52
N THR A 22 5.08 7.45 3.51
CA THR A 22 5.52 8.84 3.33
C THR A 22 6.95 8.99 3.83
N PHE A 23 7.80 9.64 3.05
CA PHE A 23 9.20 9.87 3.41
C PHE A 23 9.39 11.27 3.98
N CYS A 24 10.11 11.35 5.10
CA CYS A 24 10.42 12.59 5.79
C CYS A 24 11.89 12.63 6.24
N SER A 25 12.53 13.78 6.08
CA SER A 25 13.87 14.02 6.66
C SER A 25 13.74 14.08 8.17
N THR A 26 14.42 13.18 8.87
CA THR A 26 14.29 13.00 10.32
C THR A 26 15.66 12.95 10.96
N ARG A 27 15.82 13.64 12.10
CA ARG A 27 17.03 13.57 12.90
C ARG A 27 16.98 12.34 13.81
N ARG A 28 18.06 11.55 13.77
CA ARG A 28 18.27 10.40 14.64
C ARG A 28 19.74 10.34 15.03
N GLU A 29 20.03 10.30 16.34
CA GLU A 29 21.39 10.15 16.86
C GLU A 29 22.40 11.15 16.24
N GLY A 30 22.00 12.42 16.13
CA GLY A 30 22.84 13.49 15.62
C GLY A 30 22.90 13.61 14.08
N SER A 31 22.44 12.62 13.33
CA SER A 31 22.38 12.65 11.86
C SER A 31 20.97 12.93 11.34
N VAL A 32 20.87 13.38 10.07
CA VAL A 32 19.61 13.57 9.37
C VAL A 32 19.54 12.60 8.20
N SER A 33 18.52 11.75 8.21
CA SER A 33 18.26 10.79 7.14
C SER A 33 16.82 10.90 6.65
N LYS A 34 16.57 10.40 5.44
CA LYS A 34 15.23 10.29 4.88
C LYS A 34 14.63 8.97 5.32
N GLU A 35 13.68 9.02 6.27
CA GLU A 35 13.04 7.85 6.84
C GLU A 35 11.63 7.64 6.28
N ALA A 36 11.21 6.37 6.22
CA ALA A 36 9.87 5.97 5.81
C ALA A 36 8.91 5.94 7.01
N TYR A 37 7.72 6.50 6.80
CA TYR A 37 6.61 6.48 7.74
C TYR A 37 5.42 5.82 7.07
N TYR A 38 5.02 4.67 7.56
CA TYR A 38 3.96 3.86 6.98
C TYR A 38 2.61 4.17 7.62
N THR A 39 1.62 4.34 6.79
CA THR A 39 0.24 4.56 7.21
C THR A 39 -0.62 3.38 6.80
N MET A 40 -1.40 2.86 7.73
CA MET A 40 -2.44 1.90 7.46
C MET A 40 -3.80 2.61 7.51
N LEU A 41 -4.51 2.63 6.39
CA LEU A 41 -5.84 3.22 6.24
C LEU A 41 -6.86 2.11 6.03
N GLY A 42 -7.81 1.94 6.94
CA GLY A 42 -8.88 0.96 6.86
C GLY A 42 -10.13 1.54 6.21
N LEU A 43 -10.77 0.74 5.35
CA LEU A 43 -12.13 0.92 4.87
C LEU A 43 -13.04 -0.02 5.67
N LEU A 44 -14.11 0.53 6.25
CA LEU A 44 -15.08 -0.20 7.04
C LEU A 44 -16.24 -0.72 6.15
N PRO A 45 -17.00 -1.72 6.61
CA PRO A 45 -18.17 -2.24 5.88
C PRO A 45 -19.24 -1.19 5.58
N ASP A 46 -19.33 -0.13 6.39
CA ASP A 46 -20.27 0.97 6.20
C ASP A 46 -19.78 2.03 5.18
N GLY A 47 -18.61 1.81 4.56
CA GLY A 47 -17.99 2.74 3.61
C GLY A 47 -17.22 3.90 4.25
N SER A 48 -17.19 4.02 5.57
CA SER A 48 -16.33 4.99 6.25
C SER A 48 -14.88 4.53 6.26
N ARG A 49 -13.96 5.45 6.49
CA ARG A 49 -12.52 5.17 6.50
C ARG A 49 -11.91 5.61 7.81
N LYS A 50 -10.91 4.87 8.27
CA LYS A 50 -10.21 5.18 9.51
C LYS A 50 -8.71 4.97 9.34
N VAL A 51 -7.90 5.94 9.76
CA VAL A 51 -6.46 5.70 9.89
C VAL A 51 -6.22 4.82 11.11
N LEU A 52 -5.71 3.63 10.87
CA LEU A 52 -5.53 2.60 11.89
C LEU A 52 -4.24 2.81 12.67
N THR A 53 -3.16 3.17 11.97
CA THR A 53 -1.85 3.43 12.55
C THR A 53 -0.98 4.26 11.62
N VAL A 54 -0.02 4.96 12.22
CA VAL A 54 1.14 5.58 11.55
C VAL A 54 2.37 5.13 12.31
N VAL A 55 3.31 4.49 11.62
CA VAL A 55 4.52 3.92 12.24
C VAL A 55 5.77 4.27 11.45
N ASN A 56 6.91 4.29 12.15
CA ASN A 56 8.22 4.40 11.54
C ASN A 56 8.96 3.08 11.70
N HIS A 57 9.34 2.50 10.57
CA HIS A 57 10.25 1.36 10.54
C HIS A 57 11.48 1.74 9.74
N PRO A 58 12.64 1.95 10.39
CA PRO A 58 13.90 2.27 9.71
C PRO A 58 14.34 1.18 8.74
N THR A 59 14.03 -0.08 9.07
CA THR A 59 14.29 -1.25 8.24
C THR A 59 12.98 -1.97 7.93
N GLU A 60 12.67 -2.13 6.64
CA GLU A 60 11.55 -2.97 6.21
C GLU A 60 11.89 -4.44 6.41
N GLY A 61 10.89 -5.24 6.83
CA GLY A 61 11.03 -6.66 6.97
C GLY A 61 9.75 -7.34 7.45
N ALA A 62 9.66 -8.66 7.23
CA ALA A 62 8.48 -9.44 7.58
C ALA A 62 8.12 -9.32 9.06
N ILE A 63 9.10 -9.33 9.95
CA ILE A 63 8.90 -9.23 11.40
C ILE A 63 8.25 -7.89 11.78
N ALA A 64 8.70 -6.79 11.18
CA ALA A 64 8.12 -5.47 11.46
C ALA A 64 6.65 -5.40 11.03
N TRP A 65 6.31 -5.94 9.85
CA TRP A 65 4.93 -6.00 9.37
C TRP A 65 4.07 -6.93 10.21
N GLU A 66 4.60 -8.08 10.59
CA GLU A 66 3.90 -9.04 11.46
C GLU A 66 3.54 -8.40 12.80
N MET A 67 4.48 -7.69 13.43
CA MET A 67 4.22 -6.94 14.68
C MET A 67 3.13 -5.87 14.51
N GLU A 68 3.12 -5.13 13.41
CA GLU A 68 2.11 -4.10 13.18
C GLU A 68 0.72 -4.69 12.89
N LEU A 69 0.65 -5.77 12.11
CA LEU A 69 -0.61 -6.47 11.84
C LEU A 69 -1.13 -7.17 13.12
N GLN A 70 -0.26 -7.78 13.91
CA GLN A 70 -0.61 -8.37 15.19
C GLN A 70 -1.13 -7.30 16.17
N ALA A 71 -0.52 -6.11 16.20
CA ALA A 71 -1.01 -5.00 17.01
C ALA A 71 -2.42 -4.54 16.60
N LEU A 72 -2.80 -4.62 15.31
CA LEU A 72 -4.18 -4.37 14.88
C LEU A 72 -5.13 -5.44 15.44
N LYS A 73 -4.73 -6.70 15.41
CA LYS A 73 -5.52 -7.83 15.94
C LYS A 73 -5.74 -7.69 17.45
N GLU A 74 -4.70 -7.36 18.20
CA GLU A 74 -4.77 -7.10 19.65
C GLU A 74 -5.67 -5.90 20.01
N ARG A 75 -5.77 -4.92 19.11
CA ARG A 75 -6.68 -3.78 19.27
C ARG A 75 -8.13 -4.09 18.91
N GLY A 76 -8.44 -5.32 18.49
CA GLY A 76 -9.80 -5.80 18.24
C GLY A 76 -10.14 -6.02 16.76
N VAL A 77 -9.22 -5.83 15.81
CA VAL A 77 -9.48 -6.20 14.40
C VAL A 77 -9.56 -7.72 14.28
N LYS A 78 -10.72 -8.24 13.97
CA LYS A 78 -10.97 -9.68 13.85
C LYS A 78 -10.69 -10.21 12.45
N GLN A 79 -11.04 -9.43 11.43
CA GLN A 79 -10.94 -9.82 10.04
C GLN A 79 -10.52 -8.63 9.16
N ILE A 80 -9.74 -8.94 8.15
CA ILE A 80 -9.44 -8.06 7.01
C ILE A 80 -9.71 -8.89 5.76
N ASP A 81 -10.55 -8.39 4.84
CA ASP A 81 -10.87 -9.11 3.61
C ASP A 81 -9.77 -8.93 2.56
N LEU A 82 -9.22 -7.71 2.45
CA LEU A 82 -8.20 -7.38 1.47
C LEU A 82 -7.17 -6.39 2.02
N ILE A 83 -5.90 -6.67 1.77
CA ILE A 83 -4.81 -5.72 2.01
C ILE A 83 -4.26 -5.24 0.67
N VAL A 84 -4.17 -3.92 0.49
CA VAL A 84 -3.60 -3.27 -0.70
C VAL A 84 -2.33 -2.54 -0.28
N SER A 85 -1.19 -2.92 -0.82
CA SER A 85 0.10 -2.30 -0.47
C SER A 85 1.00 -2.10 -1.69
N ASP A 86 2.06 -1.30 -1.55
CA ASP A 86 3.21 -1.41 -2.45
C ASP A 86 3.96 -2.73 -2.18
N ALA A 87 4.88 -3.09 -3.07
CA ALA A 87 5.68 -4.31 -2.94
C ALA A 87 6.74 -4.18 -1.82
N LEU A 88 6.25 -3.97 -0.59
CA LEU A 88 7.06 -3.85 0.62
C LEU A 88 7.71 -5.18 0.96
N SER A 89 8.95 -5.14 1.43
CA SER A 89 9.68 -6.37 1.75
C SER A 89 9.02 -7.12 2.92
N GLY A 90 8.66 -8.38 2.70
CA GLY A 90 8.12 -9.29 3.71
C GLY A 90 6.65 -9.07 4.08
N ILE A 91 5.94 -8.13 3.44
CA ILE A 91 4.53 -7.85 3.75
C ILE A 91 3.64 -9.06 3.45
N GLU A 92 3.89 -9.80 2.37
CA GLU A 92 3.12 -10.96 1.97
C GLU A 92 3.12 -12.04 3.05
N ASN A 93 4.31 -12.34 3.57
CA ASN A 93 4.49 -13.35 4.64
C ASN A 93 3.77 -12.91 5.92
N ALA A 94 3.90 -11.64 6.29
CA ALA A 94 3.23 -11.10 7.47
C ALA A 94 1.70 -11.14 7.35
N VAL A 95 1.16 -10.85 6.17
CA VAL A 95 -0.29 -10.96 5.90
C VAL A 95 -0.75 -12.41 6.06
N CYS A 96 -0.06 -13.36 5.43
CA CYS A 96 -0.39 -14.79 5.54
C CYS A 96 -0.30 -15.30 6.97
N SER A 97 0.67 -14.83 7.77
CA SER A 97 0.86 -15.24 9.16
C SER A 97 -0.26 -14.73 10.08
N VAL A 98 -0.61 -13.45 9.98
CA VAL A 98 -1.51 -12.79 10.95
C VAL A 98 -2.98 -12.85 10.53
N PHE A 99 -3.25 -12.65 9.23
CA PHE A 99 -4.59 -12.67 8.64
C PHE A 99 -4.63 -13.64 7.44
N PRO A 100 -4.59 -14.96 7.66
CA PRO A 100 -4.45 -15.96 6.60
C PRO A 100 -5.61 -15.99 5.60
N THR A 101 -6.77 -15.46 5.95
CA THR A 101 -7.93 -15.34 5.06
C THR A 101 -7.93 -14.07 4.23
N ALA A 102 -7.07 -13.10 4.56
CA ALA A 102 -6.99 -11.84 3.83
C ALA A 102 -6.36 -12.05 2.45
N LEU A 103 -7.01 -11.53 1.42
CA LEU A 103 -6.38 -11.41 0.11
C LEU A 103 -5.34 -10.29 0.12
N HIS A 104 -4.34 -10.42 -0.74
CA HIS A 104 -3.34 -9.36 -0.91
C HIS A 104 -3.31 -8.87 -2.35
N GLN A 105 -3.37 -7.56 -2.54
CA GLN A 105 -3.24 -6.87 -3.81
C GLN A 105 -2.03 -5.95 -3.77
N LEU A 106 -1.14 -6.09 -4.71
CA LEU A 106 -0.03 -5.15 -4.90
C LEU A 106 -0.44 -3.95 -5.76
N CYS A 107 0.03 -2.77 -5.41
CA CYS A 107 -0.30 -1.51 -6.10
C CYS A 107 0.20 -1.48 -7.53
N ILE A 108 -0.72 -1.48 -8.50
CA ILE A 108 -0.40 -1.51 -9.93
C ILE A 108 0.19 -0.16 -10.39
N VAL A 109 -0.21 0.94 -9.79
CA VAL A 109 0.33 2.26 -10.13
C VAL A 109 1.81 2.36 -9.79
N HIS A 110 2.22 1.88 -8.61
CA HIS A 110 3.64 1.81 -8.23
C HIS A 110 4.42 0.84 -9.12
N PHE A 111 3.83 -0.31 -9.46
CA PHE A 111 4.42 -1.25 -10.42
C PHE A 111 4.69 -0.60 -11.78
N LYS A 112 3.66 0.00 -12.40
CA LYS A 112 3.80 0.66 -13.72
C LYS A 112 4.86 1.75 -13.69
N ARG A 113 4.86 2.59 -12.65
CA ARG A 113 5.86 3.64 -12.45
C ARG A 113 7.27 3.08 -12.37
N LYS A 114 7.47 2.01 -11.59
CA LYS A 114 8.77 1.33 -11.45
C LYS A 114 9.27 0.78 -12.79
N VAL A 115 8.43 0.08 -13.54
CA VAL A 115 8.78 -0.46 -14.86
C VAL A 115 9.14 0.66 -15.84
N LEU A 116 8.32 1.72 -15.93
CA LEU A 116 8.57 2.86 -16.82
C LEU A 116 9.83 3.66 -16.46
N ASN A 117 10.22 3.67 -15.18
CA ASN A 117 11.48 4.29 -14.75
C ASN A 117 12.72 3.42 -15.05
N THR A 118 12.53 2.13 -15.29
CA THR A 118 13.61 1.18 -15.63
C THR A 118 13.97 1.23 -17.12
N VAL A 119 13.00 1.54 -17.98
CA VAL A 119 13.21 1.53 -19.43
C VAL A 119 13.64 2.88 -19.96
N SER A 120 14.37 2.87 -21.09
CA SER A 120 14.81 4.10 -21.77
C SER A 120 13.61 4.91 -22.27
N SER A 121 13.82 6.21 -22.49
CA SER A 121 12.78 7.12 -23.01
C SER A 121 12.20 6.66 -24.35
N LYS A 122 13.01 6.03 -25.20
CA LYS A 122 12.60 5.50 -26.50
C LYS A 122 11.56 4.38 -26.39
N ASP A 123 11.62 3.58 -25.33
CA ASP A 123 10.76 2.40 -25.15
C ASP A 123 9.55 2.70 -24.25
N LYS A 124 9.52 3.86 -23.58
CA LYS A 124 8.45 4.17 -22.60
C LYS A 124 7.05 4.13 -23.20
N ALA A 125 6.88 4.59 -24.43
CA ALA A 125 5.57 4.60 -25.08
C ALA A 125 5.09 3.15 -25.34
N GLU A 126 5.92 2.31 -25.98
CA GLU A 126 5.56 0.92 -26.26
C GLU A 126 5.33 0.12 -24.98
N VAL A 127 6.24 0.25 -24.00
CA VAL A 127 6.10 -0.42 -22.69
C VAL A 127 4.83 0.05 -21.97
N GLY A 128 4.53 1.35 -22.02
CA GLY A 128 3.33 1.92 -21.41
C GLY A 128 2.04 1.33 -21.96
N GLU A 129 1.91 1.18 -23.28
CA GLU A 129 0.75 0.55 -23.93
C GLU A 129 0.65 -0.93 -23.56
N LYS A 130 1.76 -1.67 -23.55
CA LYS A 130 1.76 -3.08 -23.08
C LYS A 130 1.33 -3.20 -21.62
N LEU A 131 1.82 -2.34 -20.74
CA LEU A 131 1.40 -2.32 -19.33
C LEU A 131 -0.07 -1.94 -19.16
N LYS A 132 -0.63 -1.09 -20.03
CA LYS A 132 -2.06 -0.77 -20.02
C LYS A 132 -2.89 -2.00 -20.35
N ALA A 133 -2.51 -2.76 -21.39
CA ALA A 133 -3.18 -3.99 -21.79
C ALA A 133 -3.07 -5.11 -20.74
N LEU A 134 -1.95 -5.22 -20.02
CA LEU A 134 -1.74 -6.20 -18.95
C LEU A 134 -2.65 -5.99 -17.73
N PHE A 135 -3.10 -4.76 -17.49
CA PHE A 135 -3.87 -4.40 -16.29
C PHE A 135 -5.19 -3.71 -16.67
N PRO A 136 -6.16 -4.44 -17.26
CA PRO A 136 -7.45 -3.86 -17.60
C PRO A 136 -8.26 -3.54 -16.34
N LEU A 137 -8.94 -2.38 -16.33
CA LEU A 137 -9.87 -1.98 -15.26
C LEU A 137 -11.32 -2.27 -15.61
N GLU A 138 -11.64 -2.23 -16.91
CA GLU A 138 -12.98 -2.44 -17.43
C GLU A 138 -13.33 -3.93 -17.43
N HIS A 139 -14.55 -4.24 -17.86
CA HIS A 139 -15.02 -5.62 -17.99
C HIS A 139 -14.03 -6.42 -18.83
N THR A 140 -13.60 -7.56 -18.30
CA THR A 140 -12.68 -8.48 -18.97
C THR A 140 -12.96 -9.90 -18.50
N GLU A 141 -12.83 -10.85 -19.41
CA GLU A 141 -12.82 -12.29 -19.09
C GLU A 141 -11.45 -12.77 -18.60
N MET A 142 -10.47 -11.87 -18.53
CA MET A 142 -9.12 -12.19 -18.10
C MET A 142 -9.11 -12.63 -16.63
N THR A 143 -8.68 -13.86 -16.39
CA THR A 143 -8.49 -14.41 -15.04
C THR A 143 -7.15 -13.96 -14.46
N PRO A 144 -6.98 -13.95 -13.11
CA PRO A 144 -5.69 -13.66 -12.50
C PRO A 144 -4.53 -14.51 -13.01
N LEU A 145 -4.80 -15.80 -13.31
CA LEU A 145 -3.79 -16.72 -13.84
C LEU A 145 -3.34 -16.34 -15.24
N VAL A 146 -4.27 -16.08 -16.14
CA VAL A 146 -3.97 -15.65 -17.51
C VAL A 146 -3.23 -14.31 -17.52
N ALA A 147 -3.65 -13.37 -16.66
CA ALA A 147 -3.00 -12.08 -16.53
C ALA A 147 -1.56 -12.20 -16.03
N TYR A 148 -1.31 -13.10 -15.07
CA TYR A 148 0.05 -13.38 -14.57
C TYR A 148 0.91 -14.05 -15.65
N GLU A 149 0.39 -14.99 -16.44
CA GLU A 149 1.13 -15.55 -17.58
C GLU A 149 1.51 -14.48 -18.61
N ASN A 150 0.59 -13.58 -18.93
CA ASN A 150 0.90 -12.44 -19.80
C ASN A 150 2.02 -11.55 -19.24
N LEU A 151 2.07 -11.36 -17.90
CA LEU A 151 3.17 -10.66 -17.24
C LEU A 151 4.50 -11.44 -17.39
N ARG A 152 4.49 -12.77 -17.28
CA ARG A 152 5.69 -13.59 -17.48
C ARG A 152 6.23 -13.45 -18.91
N ILE A 153 5.34 -13.50 -19.91
CA ILE A 153 5.71 -13.29 -21.31
C ILE A 153 6.29 -11.88 -21.52
N PHE A 154 5.66 -10.86 -20.93
CA PHE A 154 6.19 -9.49 -20.94
C PHE A 154 7.59 -9.42 -20.32
N ALA A 155 7.78 -10.04 -19.16
CA ALA A 155 9.06 -10.08 -18.45
C ALA A 155 10.17 -10.77 -19.28
N GLN A 156 9.86 -11.88 -19.93
CA GLN A 156 10.80 -12.59 -20.81
C GLN A 156 11.17 -11.76 -22.04
N ARG A 157 10.20 -11.11 -22.68
CA ARG A 157 10.45 -10.27 -23.86
C ARG A 157 11.33 -9.07 -23.53
N TRP A 158 10.92 -8.29 -22.53
CA TRP A 158 11.61 -7.05 -22.17
C TRP A 158 12.86 -7.28 -21.31
N GLY A 159 12.94 -8.40 -20.61
CA GLY A 159 14.10 -8.83 -19.84
C GLY A 159 15.36 -9.03 -20.67
N LYS A 160 15.22 -9.38 -21.96
CA LYS A 160 16.35 -9.47 -22.90
C LYS A 160 17.06 -8.12 -23.08
N LYS A 161 16.31 -7.02 -23.07
CA LYS A 161 16.83 -5.65 -23.21
C LYS A 161 17.11 -4.98 -21.85
N TYR A 162 16.29 -5.30 -20.85
CA TYR A 162 16.33 -4.75 -19.49
C TYR A 162 16.38 -5.89 -18.46
N PRO A 163 17.56 -6.42 -18.12
CA PRO A 163 17.69 -7.62 -17.28
C PRO A 163 16.94 -7.55 -15.93
N SER A 164 16.81 -6.35 -15.35
CA SER A 164 16.05 -6.17 -14.11
C SER A 164 14.57 -6.49 -14.22
N LEU A 165 13.99 -6.45 -15.44
CA LEU A 165 12.58 -6.77 -15.68
C LEU A 165 12.29 -8.28 -15.67
N THR A 166 13.31 -9.16 -15.76
CA THR A 166 13.12 -10.61 -15.66
C THR A 166 12.46 -11.01 -14.34
N ARG A 167 12.77 -10.27 -13.27
CA ARG A 167 12.19 -10.51 -11.93
C ARG A 167 10.68 -10.30 -11.85
N LEU A 168 10.09 -9.64 -12.85
CA LEU A 168 8.63 -9.48 -12.91
C LEU A 168 7.89 -10.81 -13.11
N GLY A 169 8.58 -11.84 -13.63
CA GLY A 169 8.04 -13.20 -13.75
C GLY A 169 8.00 -14.00 -12.45
N ASN A 170 8.46 -13.48 -11.31
CA ASN A 170 8.43 -14.17 -10.03
C ASN A 170 7.01 -14.36 -9.52
N GLU A 171 6.70 -15.51 -8.90
CA GLU A 171 5.37 -15.91 -8.42
C GLU A 171 4.69 -14.90 -7.50
N ARG A 172 5.44 -14.22 -6.63
CA ARG A 172 4.91 -13.15 -5.77
C ARG A 172 4.16 -12.07 -6.57
N ASN A 173 4.51 -11.86 -7.84
CA ASN A 173 3.89 -10.86 -8.70
C ASN A 173 2.50 -11.27 -9.18
N ALA A 174 2.03 -12.50 -8.94
CA ALA A 174 0.64 -12.89 -9.12
C ALA A 174 -0.32 -12.03 -8.29
N ALA A 175 0.14 -11.52 -7.14
CA ALA A 175 -0.64 -10.62 -6.28
C ALA A 175 -0.98 -9.27 -6.92
N TYR A 176 -0.34 -8.88 -8.03
CA TYR A 176 -0.79 -7.72 -8.83
C TYR A 176 -2.12 -7.93 -9.55
N PHE A 177 -2.59 -9.17 -9.66
CA PHE A 177 -3.81 -9.53 -10.38
C PHE A 177 -4.96 -9.97 -9.48
N THR A 178 -4.81 -9.87 -8.17
CA THR A 178 -5.86 -10.19 -7.20
C THR A 178 -7.14 -9.37 -7.47
N TYR A 179 -7.02 -8.13 -7.93
CA TYR A 179 -8.13 -7.23 -8.24
C TYR A 179 -9.11 -7.80 -9.29
N LEU A 180 -8.64 -8.68 -10.18
CA LEU A 180 -9.48 -9.31 -11.21
C LEU A 180 -10.54 -10.26 -10.64
N ARG A 181 -10.42 -10.65 -9.37
CA ARG A 181 -11.43 -11.45 -8.65
C ARG A 181 -12.67 -10.65 -8.25
N PHE A 182 -12.62 -9.32 -8.38
CA PHE A 182 -13.65 -8.41 -7.89
C PHE A 182 -14.45 -7.78 -9.03
N SER A 183 -15.63 -7.23 -8.72
CA SER A 183 -16.43 -6.46 -9.66
C SER A 183 -15.71 -5.19 -10.12
N GLU A 184 -16.10 -4.63 -11.24
CA GLU A 184 -15.46 -3.45 -11.84
C GLU A 184 -15.43 -2.24 -10.88
N SER A 185 -16.51 -2.00 -10.14
CA SER A 185 -16.59 -0.92 -9.16
C SER A 185 -15.53 -1.06 -8.07
N VAL A 186 -15.33 -2.28 -7.56
CA VAL A 186 -14.31 -2.59 -6.56
C VAL A 186 -12.91 -2.53 -7.16
N ARG A 187 -12.70 -3.00 -8.40
CA ARG A 187 -11.38 -2.96 -9.06
C ARG A 187 -10.76 -1.58 -9.03
N ARG A 188 -11.56 -0.53 -9.33
CA ARG A 188 -11.09 0.87 -9.32
C ARG A 188 -10.63 1.33 -7.94
N MET A 189 -11.19 0.79 -6.88
CA MET A 189 -10.82 1.13 -5.50
C MET A 189 -9.50 0.48 -5.10
N ILE A 190 -9.26 -0.77 -5.52
CA ILE A 190 -8.13 -1.60 -5.06
C ILE A 190 -6.96 -1.67 -6.04
N TYR A 191 -7.10 -1.10 -7.23
CA TYR A 191 -6.07 -1.04 -8.26
C TYR A 191 -4.79 -0.32 -7.78
N SER A 192 -4.93 0.56 -6.81
CA SER A 192 -3.84 1.37 -6.29
C SER A 192 -4.05 1.76 -4.82
N THR A 193 -3.00 2.26 -4.22
CA THR A 193 -3.00 2.86 -2.89
C THR A 193 -3.49 4.33 -2.88
N ASN A 194 -4.24 4.77 -3.89
CA ASN A 194 -4.67 6.17 -4.08
C ASN A 194 -5.33 6.80 -2.84
N TRP A 195 -6.06 6.01 -2.05
CA TRP A 195 -6.72 6.52 -0.85
C TRP A 195 -5.72 6.97 0.20
N VAL A 196 -4.71 6.15 0.47
CA VAL A 196 -3.64 6.50 1.41
C VAL A 196 -2.66 7.48 0.78
N GLU A 197 -2.43 7.45 -0.55
CA GLU A 197 -1.64 8.47 -1.25
C GLU A 197 -2.24 9.87 -1.13
N ARG A 198 -3.58 10.01 -1.12
CA ARG A 198 -4.27 11.29 -0.86
C ARG A 198 -4.00 11.80 0.55
N LEU A 199 -3.99 10.92 1.55
CA LEU A 199 -3.61 11.25 2.92
C LEU A 199 -2.13 11.67 2.98
N ASN A 200 -1.26 10.93 2.31
CA ASN A 200 0.17 11.24 2.22
C ASN A 200 0.44 12.61 1.60
N ARG A 201 -0.42 13.11 0.70
CA ARG A 201 -0.34 14.49 0.21
C ARG A 201 -0.63 15.52 1.30
N SER A 202 -1.58 15.25 2.19
CA SER A 202 -1.83 16.11 3.37
C SER A 202 -0.64 16.10 4.31
N TYR A 203 -0.05 14.95 4.56
CA TYR A 203 1.19 14.82 5.34
C TYR A 203 2.33 15.63 4.74
N LYS A 204 2.58 15.49 3.44
CA LYS A 204 3.64 16.23 2.74
C LYS A 204 3.47 17.75 2.85
N ARG A 205 2.25 18.28 2.74
CA ARG A 205 1.96 19.69 2.94
C ARG A 205 2.34 20.15 4.34
N THR A 206 2.01 19.35 5.36
CA THR A 206 2.33 19.67 6.76
C THR A 206 3.83 19.58 7.03
N LEU A 207 4.55 18.66 6.39
CA LEU A 207 5.98 18.46 6.55
C LEU A 207 6.82 19.47 5.74
N LEU A 208 6.31 19.95 4.60
CA LEU A 208 7.07 20.79 3.64
C LEU A 208 7.66 22.04 4.28
N MET A 209 6.93 22.64 5.21
CA MET A 209 7.32 23.88 5.90
C MET A 209 8.33 23.67 7.05
N ARG A 210 8.72 22.43 7.34
CA ARG A 210 9.41 22.10 8.61
C ARG A 210 10.85 21.63 8.44
N GLY A 211 11.34 21.49 7.22
CA GLY A 211 12.70 20.96 6.97
C GLY A 211 12.89 19.56 7.55
N ALA A 212 13.99 19.37 8.31
CA ALA A 212 14.24 18.11 9.02
C ALA A 212 13.50 18.07 10.36
N MET A 213 12.73 17.02 10.59
CA MET A 213 12.03 16.81 11.85
C MET A 213 12.98 16.40 12.98
N PRO A 214 12.75 16.86 14.23
CA PRO A 214 13.70 16.67 15.33
C PRO A 214 13.83 15.22 15.79
N SER A 215 12.81 14.38 15.58
CA SER A 215 12.84 12.96 15.94
C SER A 215 11.77 12.16 15.21
N PRO A 216 11.90 10.83 15.10
CA PRO A 216 10.84 9.96 14.57
C PRO A 216 9.52 10.08 15.34
N ALA A 217 9.59 10.22 16.66
CA ALA A 217 8.41 10.39 17.52
C ALA A 217 7.63 11.67 17.17
N SER A 218 8.34 12.76 16.88
CA SER A 218 7.73 14.04 16.47
C SER A 218 7.01 13.91 15.12
N VAL A 219 7.57 13.14 14.17
CA VAL A 219 6.91 12.87 12.89
C VAL A 219 5.65 12.06 13.10
N VAL A 220 5.74 10.93 13.83
CA VAL A 220 4.57 10.07 14.11
C VAL A 220 3.47 10.85 14.81
N TYR A 221 3.79 11.71 15.77
CA TYR A 221 2.83 12.57 16.45
C TYR A 221 2.14 13.54 15.49
N LEU A 222 2.93 14.23 14.66
CA LEU A 222 2.42 15.19 13.68
C LEU A 222 1.51 14.53 12.64
N LEU A 223 1.97 13.43 12.06
CA LEU A 223 1.17 12.66 11.08
C LEU A 223 -0.09 12.08 11.73
N GLY A 224 0.02 11.61 12.98
CA GLY A 224 -1.11 11.12 13.77
C GLY A 224 -2.17 12.19 14.01
N SER A 225 -1.77 13.44 14.26
CA SER A 225 -2.70 14.56 14.41
C SER A 225 -3.46 14.86 13.12
N VAL A 226 -2.76 14.90 11.98
CA VAL A 226 -3.40 15.05 10.66
C VAL A 226 -4.32 13.87 10.35
N ALA A 227 -3.89 12.65 10.68
CA ALA A 227 -4.68 11.45 10.48
C ALA A 227 -5.99 11.46 11.28
N LYS A 228 -5.93 11.91 12.53
CA LYS A 228 -7.09 12.07 13.42
C LYS A 228 -8.07 13.07 12.83
N GLU A 229 -7.64 14.25 12.45
CA GLU A 229 -8.48 15.28 11.81
C GLU A 229 -9.18 14.73 10.56
N LYS A 230 -8.45 14.01 9.70
CA LYS A 230 -9.04 13.40 8.50
C LYS A 230 -10.04 12.29 8.83
N THR A 231 -9.77 11.46 9.82
CA THR A 231 -10.66 10.39 10.26
C THR A 231 -11.97 10.95 10.81
N GLU A 232 -11.91 11.97 11.67
CA GLU A 232 -13.08 12.60 12.28
C GLU A 232 -13.88 13.46 11.29
N GLY A 233 -13.24 14.00 10.26
CA GLY A 233 -13.84 14.86 9.25
C GLY A 233 -14.17 14.14 7.95
N THR A 234 -13.25 14.21 6.97
CA THR A 234 -13.49 13.75 5.59
C THR A 234 -13.74 12.24 5.50
N TYR A 235 -13.08 11.43 6.34
CA TYR A 235 -13.15 9.96 6.27
C TYR A 235 -14.35 9.38 7.00
N ALA A 236 -14.99 10.12 7.90
CA ALA A 236 -16.26 9.73 8.50
C ALA A 236 -17.40 9.65 7.47
N ARG A 237 -17.27 10.32 6.32
CA ARG A 237 -18.26 10.25 5.23
C ARG A 237 -18.16 8.90 4.55
N ARG A 238 -19.33 8.25 4.38
CA ARG A 238 -19.44 6.98 3.65
C ARG A 238 -19.13 7.17 2.17
N LEU A 239 -18.44 6.20 1.60
CA LEU A 239 -18.28 6.14 0.14
C LEU A 239 -19.60 5.64 -0.47
N PRO A 240 -20.06 6.22 -1.59
CA PRO A 240 -21.13 5.61 -2.36
C PRO A 240 -20.59 4.30 -2.97
N TYR A 241 -21.31 3.22 -2.75
CA TYR A 241 -21.07 1.93 -3.40
C TYR A 241 -21.86 1.86 -4.70
#